data_ce94b0e458102a2a7236bbed2c284c48
#
_entry.id   ce94b0e458102a2a7236bbed2c284c48
#
_cell.length_a   1.000
_cell.length_b   1.000
_cell.length_c   1.000
_cell.angle_alpha   90.00
_cell.angle_beta   90.00
_cell.angle_gamma   90.00
#
_symmetry.space_group_name_H-M   'P 1'
#
loop_
_entity.id
_entity.type
_entity.pdbx_description
1 polymer ?
#
loop_
_entity_poly.entity_id
_entity_poly.type
_entity_poly.pdbx_seq_one_letter_code
_entity_poly.pdbx_strand_id
1 'polypeptide(L)'
;MRVCPAGLPRGRRISCHRKTISYDMKTLREDRTAAEWKMSLTRPAAGGESCKAGFFHDNGKSVSIVSEKSVCAGRRRQGIRSERVRLKLPAGVIMIIDVLEANGYEAYAVGGCVRDSILGRTPDDWDITTSADPWQVKALFPRTVDTGLKHGTVTVLTGGNGYEVTTYRIDGEYEDGRHPKQVEFTSSLTEDLMRRDFTINAMAYSPREGLIDRFGGMQDLQRHVIRCVGDPRKRFGEDALRILRAVRFGAQLGFAIAPETEEAIRELAPTLKKISAERIQTELVKLLVSDRPEMMALMWQLGITKVILPEFDRMMDTPQNTPHHRGSVGEHTVWALEQVERDKVLRLTMLLHDMGKPQARTTDETGRDHFKGHGEISRMTAEKILRRLKFDNDTIRKVTRLVQWHDYRVQPEPRAVRRAVCQVGEDLFPMLLKVQRADTLAQSEYRRAEKLARIDGVERIFREISEKGQCVSMKTLAVTGKDLIACGVQPGPRMGEILQILLEAVLDDPSLNTRQRLLEYWQEKCR
;
A
#
# COMPACT_ATOMS: atom_id res chain seq x y z
N MET A 1 14.17 -50.43 66.89
CA MET A 1 15.63 -50.32 67.12
C MET A 1 16.24 -49.41 66.07
N ARG A 2 16.75 -48.26 66.53
CA ARG A 2 18.04 -47.62 66.17
C ARG A 2 18.24 -47.29 64.67
N VAL A 3 18.71 -46.20 64.24
CA VAL A 3 19.23 -44.91 64.78
C VAL A 3 19.41 -43.97 63.55
N CYS A 4 19.07 -42.71 63.67
CA CYS A 4 19.60 -41.62 62.83
C CYS A 4 21.06 -41.37 63.14
N PRO A 5 21.82 -40.76 62.23
CA PRO A 5 22.26 -39.38 62.45
C PRO A 5 22.23 -38.53 61.17
N ALA A 6 21.80 -37.28 61.28
CA ALA A 6 22.55 -36.04 61.33
C ALA A 6 23.37 -35.75 60.07
N GLY A 7 23.28 -34.69 59.37
CA GLY A 7 23.07 -33.30 59.59
C GLY A 7 23.70 -32.58 58.42
N LEU A 8 23.05 -31.59 57.81
CA LEU A 8 23.64 -30.70 56.83
C LEU A 8 23.16 -29.25 57.02
N PRO A 9 23.96 -28.27 56.75
CA PRO A 9 23.79 -26.91 57.25
C PRO A 9 22.87 -26.05 56.36
N ARG A 10 22.26 -25.09 57.02
CA ARG A 10 21.36 -24.06 56.47
C ARG A 10 22.12 -23.17 55.50
N GLY A 11 21.73 -23.19 54.22
CA GLY A 11 22.18 -22.25 53.20
C GLY A 11 21.49 -20.88 53.29
N ARG A 12 22.24 -19.86 53.12
CA ARG A 12 21.93 -18.43 53.26
C ARG A 12 20.83 -17.96 52.31
N ARG A 13 19.89 -17.17 52.83
CA ARG A 13 18.99 -16.32 52.05
C ARG A 13 19.81 -15.22 51.39
N ILE A 14 19.78 -15.16 50.05
CA ILE A 14 20.27 -14.01 49.27
C ILE A 14 19.08 -13.09 49.05
N SER A 15 19.12 -11.92 49.68
CA SER A 15 18.20 -10.80 49.50
C SER A 15 18.54 -10.12 48.20
N CYS A 16 17.65 -10.14 47.21
CA CYS A 16 17.79 -9.40 45.97
C CYS A 16 17.14 -8.02 46.14
N HIS A 17 17.99 -7.00 46.29
CA HIS A 17 17.53 -5.61 46.33
C HIS A 17 17.09 -5.17 44.93
N ARG A 18 15.81 -4.81 44.79
CA ARG A 18 15.27 -4.06 43.65
C ARG A 18 15.85 -2.64 43.67
N LYS A 19 16.71 -2.33 42.71
CA LYS A 19 17.00 -0.93 42.35
C LYS A 19 16.07 -0.52 41.23
N THR A 20 15.07 0.29 41.57
CA THR A 20 14.25 1.05 40.60
C THR A 20 15.03 2.31 40.28
N ILE A 21 15.45 2.48 39.04
CA ILE A 21 16.02 3.74 38.54
C ILE A 21 14.89 4.46 37.82
N SER A 22 14.36 5.50 38.41
CA SER A 22 13.44 6.45 37.77
C SER A 22 14.27 7.60 37.17
N TYR A 23 14.10 7.84 35.89
CA TYR A 23 14.60 9.05 35.24
C TYR A 23 13.47 10.04 35.04
N ASP A 24 13.67 11.25 35.53
CA ASP A 24 12.74 12.39 35.37
C ASP A 24 12.95 13.00 33.96
N MET A 25 11.91 12.96 33.14
CA MET A 25 11.90 13.37 31.73
C MET A 25 11.65 14.87 31.51
N LYS A 26 11.98 15.74 32.47
CA LYS A 26 11.74 17.18 32.34
C LYS A 26 12.94 18.06 31.93
N THR A 27 14.13 17.51 31.72
CA THR A 27 15.34 18.31 31.46
C THR A 27 16.15 17.86 30.24
N LEU A 28 15.50 17.59 29.10
CA LEU A 28 16.22 17.41 27.81
C LEU A 28 15.40 18.07 26.68
N ARG A 29 15.30 19.38 26.75
CA ARG A 29 15.13 20.24 25.57
C ARG A 29 16.38 21.12 25.50
N GLU A 30 16.90 21.18 24.26
CA GLU A 30 17.96 22.05 23.75
C GLU A 30 19.36 21.42 23.61
N ASP A 31 19.83 21.54 22.36
CA ASP A 31 21.18 21.30 21.86
C ASP A 31 21.67 19.86 21.72
N ARG A 32 21.54 19.33 20.47
CA ARG A 32 22.72 18.79 19.76
C ARG A 32 22.42 18.47 18.29
N THR A 33 23.23 19.08 17.45
CA THR A 33 23.49 18.88 16.03
C THR A 33 23.83 17.42 15.70
N ALA A 34 23.47 17.03 14.48
CA ALA A 34 23.81 15.74 13.87
C ALA A 34 25.32 15.41 13.97
N ALA A 35 25.64 14.35 14.65
CA ALA A 35 26.97 13.75 14.63
C ALA A 35 26.86 12.22 14.59
N GLU A 36 27.33 11.69 13.48
CA GLU A 36 27.92 10.39 13.20
C GLU A 36 27.65 9.20 14.16
N TRP A 37 26.82 8.28 13.69
CA TRP A 37 26.81 6.92 14.22
C TRP A 37 27.75 6.02 13.40
N LYS A 38 29.04 5.95 13.81
CA LYS A 38 29.94 4.86 13.42
C LYS A 38 29.69 3.67 14.34
N MET A 39 29.15 2.58 13.81
CA MET A 39 29.14 1.28 14.48
C MET A 39 30.55 0.69 14.45
N SER A 40 31.18 0.62 15.62
CA SER A 40 32.38 -0.19 15.85
C SER A 40 31.99 -1.61 16.23
N LEU A 41 32.25 -2.58 15.35
CA LEU A 41 32.14 -4.00 15.63
C LEU A 41 33.42 -4.48 16.35
N THR A 42 33.38 -4.61 17.66
CA THR A 42 34.39 -5.39 18.40
C THR A 42 33.89 -6.83 18.56
N ARG A 43 34.70 -7.80 18.15
CA ARG A 43 34.45 -9.24 18.34
C ARG A 43 34.41 -9.57 19.84
N PRO A 44 33.45 -10.41 20.31
CA PRO A 44 33.51 -10.92 21.68
C PRO A 44 34.40 -12.15 21.76
N ALA A 45 35.19 -12.16 22.83
CA ALA A 45 35.89 -13.36 23.31
C ALA A 45 34.89 -14.37 23.87
N ALA A 46 35.27 -15.63 23.82
CA ALA A 46 34.43 -16.78 24.13
C ALA A 46 33.79 -16.74 25.52
N GLY A 47 32.50 -17.11 25.56
CA GLY A 47 31.76 -17.52 26.75
C GLY A 47 30.90 -16.46 27.42
N GLY A 48 29.65 -16.32 27.00
CA GLY A 48 28.66 -15.50 27.72
C GLY A 48 27.42 -15.24 26.87
N GLU A 49 26.28 -15.78 27.30
CA GLU A 49 24.97 -15.54 26.68
C GLU A 49 24.58 -14.05 26.75
N SER A 50 24.38 -13.42 25.61
CA SER A 50 23.92 -12.04 25.55
C SER A 50 22.40 -11.96 25.28
N CYS A 51 21.66 -11.39 26.21
CA CYS A 51 20.28 -10.95 26.00
C CYS A 51 20.27 -9.68 25.15
N LYS A 52 19.65 -9.74 23.96
CA LYS A 52 19.34 -8.53 23.17
C LYS A 52 17.97 -8.00 23.61
N ALA A 53 17.94 -6.79 24.14
CA ALA A 53 16.70 -6.02 24.34
C ALA A 53 16.46 -5.17 23.08
N GLY A 54 15.35 -5.39 22.40
CA GLY A 54 14.87 -4.56 21.32
C GLY A 54 13.90 -3.51 21.87
N PHE A 55 14.11 -2.24 21.55
CA PHE A 55 13.17 -1.17 21.84
C PHE A 55 12.22 -0.97 20.65
N PHE A 56 10.92 -1.03 20.91
CA PHE A 56 9.89 -0.61 19.97
C PHE A 56 9.20 0.64 20.52
N HIS A 57 9.06 1.64 19.68
CA HIS A 57 8.20 2.80 19.92
C HIS A 57 6.86 2.58 19.23
N ASP A 58 5.77 2.57 20.00
CA ASP A 58 4.42 2.74 19.50
C ASP A 58 3.66 3.72 20.37
N ASN A 59 3.04 4.67 19.70
CA ASN A 59 2.08 5.69 20.14
C ASN A 59 1.57 5.59 21.60
N GLY A 60 2.37 6.04 22.55
CA GLY A 60 1.88 6.60 23.82
C GLY A 60 1.18 5.65 24.80
N LYS A 61 1.27 4.32 24.67
CA LYS A 61 0.76 3.36 25.67
C LYS A 61 1.84 2.39 26.10
N SER A 62 2.24 2.47 27.36
CA SER A 62 3.17 1.53 27.98
C SER A 62 2.52 0.15 28.16
N VAL A 63 3.07 -0.86 27.51
CA VAL A 63 2.73 -2.27 27.76
C VAL A 63 3.84 -2.89 28.60
N SER A 64 3.50 -3.31 29.82
CA SER A 64 4.41 -4.03 30.70
C SER A 64 4.43 -5.50 30.34
N ILE A 65 5.58 -6.01 29.88
CA ILE A 65 5.79 -7.45 29.70
C ILE A 65 6.43 -8.00 30.99
N VAL A 66 5.70 -8.82 31.70
CA VAL A 66 6.21 -9.59 32.84
C VAL A 66 6.79 -10.89 32.28
N SER A 67 8.11 -11.07 32.35
CA SER A 67 8.76 -12.33 32.03
C SER A 67 8.95 -13.14 33.32
N GLU A 68 8.18 -14.19 33.49
CA GLU A 68 8.47 -15.21 34.49
C GLU A 68 9.50 -16.23 33.96
N LYS A 69 10.71 -16.24 34.55
CA LYS A 69 11.65 -17.33 34.36
C LYS A 69 11.26 -18.45 35.35
N SER A 70 10.76 -19.54 34.82
CA SER A 70 10.64 -20.77 35.56
C SER A 70 11.83 -21.68 35.21
N VAL A 71 12.70 -21.92 36.18
CA VAL A 71 13.75 -22.94 36.12
C VAL A 71 13.10 -24.27 36.53
N CYS A 72 13.04 -25.23 35.63
CA CYS A 72 12.68 -26.60 35.95
C CYS A 72 13.73 -27.56 35.43
N ALA A 73 14.47 -28.13 36.34
CA ALA A 73 15.17 -29.41 36.16
C ALA A 73 14.17 -30.55 36.33
N GLY A 74 14.17 -31.54 35.45
CA GLY A 74 13.57 -32.85 35.70
C GLY A 74 12.41 -33.25 34.79
N ARG A 75 12.73 -34.02 33.76
CA ARG A 75 11.95 -35.04 33.03
C ARG A 75 10.43 -35.10 33.31
N ARG A 76 9.64 -34.73 32.30
CA ARG A 76 8.51 -35.49 31.73
C ARG A 76 8.06 -34.77 30.47
N ARG A 77 7.94 -35.52 29.36
CA ARG A 77 7.24 -35.06 28.17
C ARG A 77 5.79 -34.73 28.57
N GLN A 78 5.52 -33.48 28.86
CA GLN A 78 4.17 -32.93 28.87
C GLN A 78 4.05 -32.06 27.64
N GLY A 79 3.17 -32.48 26.73
CA GLY A 79 2.79 -31.67 25.57
C GLY A 79 2.37 -30.27 26.06
N ILE A 80 2.96 -29.26 25.47
CA ILE A 80 2.52 -27.89 25.64
C ILE A 80 1.05 -27.87 25.24
N ARG A 81 0.14 -27.70 26.22
CA ARG A 81 -1.24 -27.35 25.93
C ARG A 81 -1.19 -26.01 25.20
N SER A 82 -1.27 -26.03 23.85
CA SER A 82 -1.55 -24.85 23.07
C SER A 82 -2.89 -24.29 23.57
N GLU A 83 -2.91 -23.08 24.11
CA GLU A 83 -4.15 -22.35 24.28
C GLU A 83 -4.85 -22.42 22.92
N ARG A 84 -6.07 -23.00 22.89
CA ARG A 84 -6.82 -23.14 21.63
C ARG A 84 -7.16 -21.73 21.16
N VAL A 85 -6.54 -21.31 20.08
CA VAL A 85 -6.89 -20.06 19.39
C VAL A 85 -8.38 -20.13 19.08
N ARG A 86 -9.17 -19.21 19.62
CA ARG A 86 -10.60 -19.10 19.32
C ARG A 86 -10.82 -17.86 18.45
N LEU A 87 -11.24 -18.07 17.21
CA LEU A 87 -11.58 -17.01 16.29
C LEU A 87 -13.08 -16.70 16.34
N LYS A 88 -13.44 -15.45 16.19
CA LYS A 88 -14.83 -15.01 16.02
C LYS A 88 -15.17 -15.07 14.53
N LEU A 89 -16.00 -16.03 14.14
CA LEU A 89 -16.50 -16.14 12.77
C LEU A 89 -17.85 -15.45 12.63
N PRO A 90 -18.20 -14.88 11.46
CA PRO A 90 -19.55 -14.44 11.15
C PRO A 90 -20.56 -15.61 11.23
N ALA A 91 -21.80 -15.30 11.60
CA ALA A 91 -22.85 -16.32 11.71
C ALA A 91 -23.07 -17.09 10.39
N GLY A 92 -22.94 -16.43 9.24
CA GLY A 92 -23.05 -17.06 7.92
C GLY A 92 -21.94 -18.08 7.67
N VAL A 93 -20.70 -17.81 8.09
CA VAL A 93 -19.56 -18.72 7.97
C VAL A 93 -19.79 -19.95 8.86
N ILE A 94 -20.22 -19.73 10.11
CA ILE A 94 -20.51 -20.82 11.06
C ILE A 94 -21.62 -21.71 10.46
N MET A 95 -22.72 -21.12 9.99
CA MET A 95 -23.83 -21.88 9.41
C MET A 95 -23.39 -22.71 8.20
N ILE A 96 -22.55 -22.17 7.33
CA ILE A 96 -22.05 -22.91 6.15
C ILE A 96 -21.18 -24.09 6.60
N ILE A 97 -20.25 -23.89 7.54
CA ILE A 97 -19.42 -24.95 8.09
C ILE A 97 -20.27 -26.03 8.75
N ASP A 98 -21.22 -25.64 9.62
CA ASP A 98 -22.09 -26.59 10.32
C ASP A 98 -22.95 -27.44 9.36
N VAL A 99 -23.50 -26.85 8.30
CA VAL A 99 -24.28 -27.58 7.28
C VAL A 99 -23.40 -28.58 6.54
N LEU A 100 -22.19 -28.20 6.14
CA LEU A 100 -21.26 -29.10 5.45
C LEU A 100 -20.83 -30.24 6.37
N GLU A 101 -20.43 -29.97 7.62
CA GLU A 101 -20.03 -30.97 8.59
C GLU A 101 -21.19 -31.94 8.95
N ALA A 102 -22.42 -31.41 9.08
CA ALA A 102 -23.61 -32.24 9.36
C ALA A 102 -23.94 -33.22 8.22
N ASN A 103 -23.49 -32.92 6.99
CA ASN A 103 -23.64 -33.80 5.82
C ASN A 103 -22.39 -34.66 5.53
N GLY A 104 -21.45 -34.72 6.47
CA GLY A 104 -20.27 -35.62 6.42
C GLY A 104 -19.08 -35.06 5.64
N TYR A 105 -19.06 -33.75 5.33
CA TYR A 105 -17.95 -33.08 4.66
C TYR A 105 -17.09 -32.33 5.67
N GLU A 106 -15.78 -32.25 5.43
CA GLU A 106 -14.91 -31.33 6.13
C GLU A 106 -15.15 -29.89 5.62
N ALA A 107 -15.12 -28.91 6.52
CA ALA A 107 -15.23 -27.50 6.13
C ALA A 107 -14.48 -26.58 7.10
N TYR A 108 -13.73 -25.61 6.55
CA TYR A 108 -12.91 -24.68 7.33
C TYR A 108 -12.92 -23.28 6.71
N ALA A 109 -12.94 -22.25 7.53
CA ALA A 109 -12.50 -20.93 7.12
C ALA A 109 -10.99 -20.98 6.83
N VAL A 110 -10.49 -20.29 5.78
CA VAL A 110 -9.12 -20.49 5.32
C VAL A 110 -8.50 -19.21 4.72
N GLY A 111 -7.19 -19.10 4.81
CA GLY A 111 -6.47 -18.04 4.08
C GLY A 111 -6.44 -16.70 4.80
N GLY A 112 -6.74 -15.62 4.07
CA GLY A 112 -6.64 -14.24 4.55
C GLY A 112 -7.48 -13.95 5.77
N CYS A 113 -8.70 -14.47 5.84
CA CYS A 113 -9.60 -14.24 6.96
C CYS A 113 -9.09 -14.86 8.28
N VAL A 114 -8.48 -16.04 8.21
CA VAL A 114 -7.87 -16.68 9.38
C VAL A 114 -6.66 -15.88 9.86
N ARG A 115 -5.77 -15.50 8.95
CA ARG A 115 -4.61 -14.65 9.25
C ARG A 115 -5.03 -13.33 9.91
N ASP A 116 -5.97 -12.61 9.29
CA ASP A 116 -6.36 -11.28 9.74
C ASP A 116 -7.09 -11.36 11.09
N SER A 117 -7.92 -12.38 11.31
CA SER A 117 -8.53 -12.64 12.62
C SER A 117 -7.50 -12.91 13.72
N ILE A 118 -6.43 -13.66 13.43
CA ILE A 118 -5.32 -13.90 14.37
C ILE A 118 -4.58 -12.60 14.69
N LEU A 119 -4.39 -11.73 13.70
CA LEU A 119 -3.76 -10.41 13.85
C LEU A 119 -4.67 -9.36 14.50
N GLY A 120 -5.91 -9.72 14.88
CA GLY A 120 -6.89 -8.79 15.45
C GLY A 120 -7.43 -7.77 14.44
N ARG A 121 -7.31 -8.05 13.15
CA ARG A 121 -7.89 -7.27 12.05
C ARG A 121 -9.25 -7.82 11.70
N THR A 122 -10.16 -6.96 11.22
CA THR A 122 -11.44 -7.41 10.67
C THR A 122 -11.22 -7.87 9.23
N PRO A 123 -11.48 -9.15 8.89
CA PRO A 123 -11.40 -9.60 7.49
C PRO A 123 -12.45 -8.92 6.62
N ASP A 124 -12.07 -8.54 5.41
CA ASP A 124 -13.00 -8.01 4.40
C ASP A 124 -13.84 -9.14 3.80
N ASP A 125 -13.20 -10.28 3.48
CA ASP A 125 -13.81 -11.44 2.85
C ASP A 125 -13.55 -12.70 3.68
N TRP A 126 -14.47 -13.66 3.61
CA TRP A 126 -14.37 -14.95 4.28
C TRP A 126 -14.44 -16.08 3.27
N ASP A 127 -13.30 -16.77 3.10
CA ASP A 127 -13.18 -17.94 2.25
C ASP A 127 -13.37 -19.21 3.08
N ILE A 128 -14.15 -20.15 2.53
CA ILE A 128 -14.36 -21.47 3.12
C ILE A 128 -13.79 -22.52 2.16
N THR A 129 -13.08 -23.51 2.70
CA THR A 129 -12.60 -24.65 1.92
C THR A 129 -13.25 -25.92 2.47
N THR A 130 -13.58 -26.90 1.60
CA THR A 130 -14.34 -28.10 1.94
C THR A 130 -13.94 -29.32 1.12
N SER A 131 -14.19 -30.52 1.67
CA SER A 131 -14.07 -31.78 0.94
C SER A 131 -15.26 -32.05 0.00
N ALA A 132 -16.38 -31.29 0.13
CA ALA A 132 -17.54 -31.41 -0.76
C ALA A 132 -17.19 -30.88 -2.16
N ASP A 133 -17.62 -31.58 -3.20
CA ASP A 133 -17.52 -31.08 -4.56
C ASP A 133 -18.53 -29.92 -4.85
N PRO A 134 -18.35 -29.13 -5.91
CA PRO A 134 -19.19 -27.97 -6.17
C PRO A 134 -20.69 -28.30 -6.31
N TRP A 135 -21.03 -29.48 -6.83
CA TRP A 135 -22.41 -29.90 -6.99
C TRP A 135 -23.04 -30.30 -5.67
N GLN A 136 -22.26 -30.93 -4.78
CA GLN A 136 -22.66 -31.24 -3.40
C GLN A 136 -22.91 -29.96 -2.61
N VAL A 137 -22.02 -28.96 -2.73
CA VAL A 137 -22.24 -27.63 -2.13
C VAL A 137 -23.56 -27.03 -2.64
N LYS A 138 -23.78 -27.02 -3.95
CA LYS A 138 -25.04 -26.47 -4.54
C LYS A 138 -26.29 -27.21 -4.07
N ALA A 139 -26.21 -28.52 -3.84
CA ALA A 139 -27.34 -29.31 -3.38
C ALA A 139 -27.71 -29.00 -1.91
N LEU A 140 -26.73 -28.60 -1.09
CA LEU A 140 -26.94 -28.31 0.33
C LEU A 140 -27.45 -26.89 0.60
N PHE A 141 -27.20 -25.94 -0.31
CA PHE A 141 -27.57 -24.54 -0.09
C PHE A 141 -28.59 -24.05 -1.12
N PRO A 142 -29.72 -23.46 -0.68
CA PRO A 142 -30.81 -23.08 -1.57
C PRO A 142 -30.48 -21.89 -2.47
N ARG A 143 -29.48 -21.07 -2.11
CA ARG A 143 -29.09 -19.87 -2.86
C ARG A 143 -27.59 -19.85 -3.09
N THR A 144 -27.18 -20.16 -4.31
CA THR A 144 -25.78 -20.20 -4.74
C THR A 144 -25.57 -19.44 -6.05
N VAL A 145 -24.35 -18.95 -6.28
CA VAL A 145 -23.91 -18.34 -7.54
C VAL A 145 -22.67 -19.08 -8.04
N ASP A 146 -22.66 -19.39 -9.33
CA ASP A 146 -21.56 -20.11 -9.99
C ASP A 146 -20.41 -19.14 -10.33
N THR A 147 -19.58 -18.81 -9.34
CA THR A 147 -18.47 -17.87 -9.50
C THR A 147 -17.23 -18.49 -10.09
N GLY A 148 -17.08 -19.82 -10.00
CA GLY A 148 -15.87 -20.51 -10.48
C GLY A 148 -15.99 -22.02 -10.47
N LEU A 149 -17.09 -22.62 -10.95
CA LEU A 149 -17.34 -24.07 -10.94
C LEU A 149 -16.20 -24.90 -11.52
N LYS A 150 -15.58 -24.44 -12.61
CA LYS A 150 -14.43 -25.11 -13.24
C LYS A 150 -13.19 -25.16 -12.33
N HIS A 151 -13.14 -24.28 -11.34
CA HIS A 151 -12.05 -24.18 -10.36
C HIS A 151 -12.46 -24.65 -8.98
N GLY A 152 -13.65 -25.22 -8.85
CA GLY A 152 -14.14 -25.77 -7.60
C GLY A 152 -14.79 -24.75 -6.65
N THR A 153 -15.10 -23.50 -7.11
CA THR A 153 -15.63 -22.44 -6.25
C THR A 153 -17.10 -22.18 -6.54
N VAL A 154 -17.90 -22.12 -5.47
CA VAL A 154 -19.32 -21.72 -5.47
C VAL A 154 -19.50 -20.64 -4.42
N THR A 155 -20.21 -19.55 -4.75
CA THR A 155 -20.59 -18.54 -3.75
C THR A 155 -21.93 -18.91 -3.13
N VAL A 156 -21.97 -19.13 -1.83
CA VAL A 156 -23.17 -19.36 -1.03
C VAL A 156 -23.70 -18.02 -0.53
N LEU A 157 -24.98 -17.72 -0.82
CA LEU A 157 -25.65 -16.50 -0.40
C LEU A 157 -26.45 -16.73 0.89
N THR A 158 -26.07 -16.09 1.98
CA THR A 158 -26.76 -16.19 3.28
C THR A 158 -26.65 -14.90 4.08
N GLY A 159 -27.69 -14.54 4.82
CA GLY A 159 -27.71 -13.34 5.67
C GLY A 159 -27.43 -12.02 4.92
N GLY A 160 -27.73 -11.95 3.61
CA GLY A 160 -27.43 -10.78 2.77
C GLY A 160 -26.00 -10.71 2.25
N ASN A 161 -25.13 -11.66 2.60
CA ASN A 161 -23.73 -11.73 2.19
C ASN A 161 -23.49 -12.95 1.28
N GLY A 162 -22.42 -12.86 0.47
CA GLY A 162 -21.88 -13.98 -0.30
C GLY A 162 -20.58 -14.51 0.33
N TYR A 163 -20.45 -15.83 0.43
CA TYR A 163 -19.26 -16.49 0.93
C TYR A 163 -18.74 -17.47 -0.11
N GLU A 164 -17.46 -17.37 -0.44
CA GLU A 164 -16.83 -18.29 -1.39
C GLU A 164 -16.52 -19.62 -0.70
N VAL A 165 -17.10 -20.70 -1.25
CA VAL A 165 -16.87 -22.08 -0.80
C VAL A 165 -16.13 -22.81 -1.91
N THR A 166 -14.89 -23.22 -1.61
CA THR A 166 -13.99 -23.85 -2.60
C THR A 166 -13.71 -25.30 -2.19
N THR A 167 -13.93 -26.23 -3.11
CA THR A 167 -13.56 -27.64 -2.95
C THR A 167 -12.05 -27.79 -2.83
N TYR A 168 -11.58 -28.69 -1.94
CA TYR A 168 -10.14 -29.03 -1.86
C TYR A 168 -9.62 -29.47 -3.22
N ARG A 169 -8.46 -28.95 -3.60
CA ARG A 169 -7.90 -29.23 -4.90
C ARG A 169 -6.38 -29.29 -4.89
N ILE A 170 -5.86 -30.02 -5.84
CA ILE A 170 -4.46 -29.99 -6.24
C ILE A 170 -4.40 -29.26 -7.58
N ASP A 171 -3.55 -28.27 -7.67
CA ASP A 171 -3.32 -27.59 -8.93
C ASP A 171 -2.36 -28.47 -9.77
N GLY A 172 -2.80 -28.90 -10.97
CA GLY A 172 -1.97 -29.64 -11.93
C GLY A 172 -0.87 -28.77 -12.55
N GLU A 173 -0.22 -29.27 -13.61
CA GLU A 173 0.79 -28.49 -14.33
C GLU A 173 0.21 -27.19 -14.88
N TYR A 174 0.96 -26.08 -14.72
CA TYR A 174 0.59 -24.77 -15.21
C TYR A 174 1.19 -24.54 -16.62
N GLU A 175 0.36 -24.32 -17.64
CA GLU A 175 0.84 -24.05 -19.00
C GLU A 175 1.21 -22.59 -19.22
N ASP A 176 0.39 -21.67 -18.71
CA ASP A 176 0.47 -20.22 -18.97
C ASP A 176 1.00 -19.43 -17.75
N GLY A 177 1.45 -20.13 -16.69
CA GLY A 177 1.88 -19.51 -15.42
C GLY A 177 0.73 -18.88 -14.64
N ARG A 178 -0.53 -19.28 -14.89
CA ARG A 178 -1.72 -18.81 -14.18
C ARG A 178 -2.74 -19.88 -13.86
N HIS A 179 -3.11 -20.67 -14.87
CA HIS A 179 -4.16 -21.67 -14.73
C HIS A 179 -3.55 -23.06 -14.80
N PRO A 180 -3.85 -23.92 -13.82
CA PRO A 180 -3.52 -25.32 -13.99
C PRO A 180 -4.32 -25.89 -15.18
N LYS A 181 -3.69 -26.72 -16.01
CA LYS A 181 -4.34 -27.42 -17.13
C LYS A 181 -5.59 -28.16 -16.69
N GLN A 182 -5.50 -28.76 -15.52
CA GLN A 182 -6.60 -29.47 -14.87
C GLN A 182 -6.56 -29.18 -13.39
N VAL A 183 -7.73 -28.97 -12.80
CA VAL A 183 -7.94 -28.92 -11.37
C VAL A 183 -8.38 -30.32 -10.98
N GLU A 184 -7.60 -30.96 -10.13
CA GLU A 184 -7.94 -32.25 -9.57
C GLU A 184 -8.47 -32.04 -8.14
N PHE A 185 -9.70 -32.50 -7.88
CA PHE A 185 -10.27 -32.41 -6.55
C PHE A 185 -9.63 -33.49 -5.66
N THR A 186 -9.35 -33.12 -4.43
CA THR A 186 -8.79 -34.02 -3.41
C THR A 186 -9.67 -34.05 -2.17
N SER A 187 -9.56 -35.09 -1.36
CA SER A 187 -10.17 -35.12 -0.03
C SER A 187 -9.23 -34.62 1.07
N SER A 188 -8.02 -34.21 0.71
CA SER A 188 -6.96 -33.83 1.65
C SER A 188 -6.87 -32.32 1.85
N LEU A 189 -7.26 -31.83 3.04
CA LEU A 189 -7.04 -30.44 3.44
C LEU A 189 -5.55 -30.04 3.34
N THR A 190 -4.63 -30.97 3.66
CA THR A 190 -3.19 -30.68 3.63
C THR A 190 -2.72 -30.36 2.21
N GLU A 191 -3.23 -31.04 1.19
CA GLU A 191 -2.92 -30.76 -0.21
C GLU A 191 -3.50 -29.41 -0.67
N ASP A 192 -4.72 -29.08 -0.26
CA ASP A 192 -5.31 -27.76 -0.55
C ASP A 192 -4.51 -26.63 0.10
N LEU A 193 -4.04 -26.81 1.33
CA LEU A 193 -3.19 -25.82 1.99
C LEU A 193 -1.78 -25.73 1.37
N MET A 194 -1.23 -26.84 0.89
CA MET A 194 0.11 -26.93 0.28
C MET A 194 0.21 -26.12 -1.03
N ARG A 195 -0.84 -26.02 -1.83
CA ARG A 195 -0.83 -25.23 -3.08
C ARG A 195 -0.90 -23.71 -2.87
N ARG A 196 -1.16 -23.24 -1.65
CA ARG A 196 -1.28 -21.82 -1.32
C ARG A 196 0.06 -21.10 -1.43
N ASP A 197 0.00 -19.78 -1.48
CA ASP A 197 1.19 -18.93 -1.71
C ASP A 197 2.14 -18.88 -0.50
N PHE A 198 1.62 -18.48 0.66
CA PHE A 198 2.44 -18.22 1.85
C PHE A 198 1.91 -18.96 3.07
N THR A 199 2.81 -19.32 3.97
CA THR A 199 2.50 -20.04 5.22
C THR A 199 1.42 -19.35 6.04
N ILE A 200 1.48 -18.02 6.12
CA ILE A 200 0.50 -17.19 6.85
C ILE A 200 -0.91 -17.21 6.22
N ASN A 201 -1.05 -17.65 4.99
CA ASN A 201 -2.33 -17.84 4.28
C ASN A 201 -2.69 -19.33 4.11
N ALA A 202 -1.86 -20.24 4.62
CA ALA A 202 -2.05 -21.68 4.54
C ALA A 202 -2.48 -22.26 5.91
N MET A 203 -3.35 -21.54 6.60
CA MET A 203 -3.97 -21.93 7.85
C MET A 203 -5.47 -22.06 7.67
N ALA A 204 -6.07 -23.05 8.32
CA ALA A 204 -7.50 -23.31 8.29
C ALA A 204 -8.06 -23.30 9.73
N TYR A 205 -9.35 -22.98 9.89
CA TYR A 205 -10.01 -22.91 11.18
C TYR A 205 -11.46 -23.38 11.10
N SER A 206 -11.86 -24.27 12.00
CA SER A 206 -13.28 -24.51 12.30
C SER A 206 -13.56 -24.37 13.79
N PRO A 207 -14.82 -24.06 14.20
CA PRO A 207 -15.19 -23.98 15.62
C PRO A 207 -14.96 -25.31 16.37
N ARG A 208 -15.08 -26.43 15.67
CA ARG A 208 -14.97 -27.79 16.23
C ARG A 208 -13.53 -28.21 16.46
N GLU A 209 -12.67 -28.04 15.45
CA GLU A 209 -11.29 -28.53 15.51
C GLU A 209 -10.29 -27.46 15.96
N GLY A 210 -10.66 -26.19 15.85
CA GLY A 210 -9.78 -25.05 16.12
C GLY A 210 -8.88 -24.71 14.93
N LEU A 211 -7.71 -24.16 15.21
CA LEU A 211 -6.73 -23.76 14.20
C LEU A 211 -5.92 -24.97 13.72
N ILE A 212 -5.87 -25.16 12.41
CA ILE A 212 -5.04 -26.14 11.72
C ILE A 212 -3.93 -25.38 11.00
N ASP A 213 -2.69 -25.58 11.42
CA ASP A 213 -1.48 -25.02 10.85
C ASP A 213 -0.48 -26.14 10.53
N ARG A 214 -0.37 -26.51 9.26
CA ARG A 214 0.51 -27.60 8.79
C ARG A 214 1.88 -27.08 8.32
N PHE A 215 2.00 -25.77 8.05
CA PHE A 215 3.16 -25.18 7.39
C PHE A 215 3.87 -24.11 8.23
N GLY A 216 3.50 -23.96 9.51
CA GLY A 216 4.16 -23.02 10.42
C GLY A 216 3.73 -21.56 10.24
N GLY A 217 2.52 -21.33 9.73
CA GLY A 217 1.96 -19.99 9.52
C GLY A 217 1.87 -19.17 10.80
N MET A 218 1.50 -19.79 11.94
CA MET A 218 1.49 -19.12 13.24
C MET A 218 2.88 -18.63 13.66
N GLN A 219 3.92 -19.44 13.42
CA GLN A 219 5.28 -19.07 13.75
C GLN A 219 5.76 -17.90 12.89
N ASP A 220 5.44 -17.91 11.58
CA ASP A 220 5.79 -16.85 10.67
C ASP A 220 4.99 -15.56 10.96
N LEU A 221 3.72 -15.66 11.39
CA LEU A 221 2.96 -14.51 11.90
C LEU A 221 3.62 -13.88 13.14
N GLN A 222 4.05 -14.69 14.10
CA GLN A 222 4.73 -14.22 15.32
C GLN A 222 6.09 -13.58 15.01
N ARG A 223 6.78 -14.06 13.97
CA ARG A 223 8.07 -13.54 13.52
C ARG A 223 7.96 -12.37 12.54
N HIS A 224 6.74 -12.04 12.12
CA HIS A 224 6.47 -11.05 11.08
C HIS A 224 7.21 -11.36 9.76
N VAL A 225 7.05 -12.60 9.25
CA VAL A 225 7.74 -13.09 8.06
C VAL A 225 6.75 -13.55 6.99
N ILE A 226 7.01 -13.17 5.74
CA ILE A 226 6.35 -13.71 4.54
C ILE A 226 7.22 -14.83 3.98
N ARG A 227 6.75 -16.06 4.09
CA ARG A 227 7.42 -17.28 3.62
C ARG A 227 6.51 -18.06 2.69
N CYS A 228 7.03 -18.52 1.56
CA CYS A 228 6.30 -19.44 0.69
C CYS A 228 6.00 -20.77 1.37
N VAL A 229 4.88 -21.40 1.00
CA VAL A 229 4.59 -22.79 1.39
C VAL A 229 5.50 -23.72 0.58
N GLY A 230 6.33 -24.50 1.25
CA GLY A 230 7.29 -25.40 0.61
C GLY A 230 8.40 -24.69 -0.15
N ASP A 231 8.74 -25.13 -1.36
CA ASP A 231 9.79 -24.54 -2.18
C ASP A 231 9.31 -23.27 -2.90
N PRO A 232 9.92 -22.10 -2.62
CA PRO A 232 9.55 -20.83 -3.27
C PRO A 232 9.69 -20.86 -4.79
N ARG A 233 10.72 -21.54 -5.33
CA ARG A 233 10.95 -21.64 -6.77
C ARG A 233 9.80 -22.35 -7.46
N LYS A 234 9.32 -23.43 -6.86
CA LYS A 234 8.13 -24.14 -7.33
C LYS A 234 6.89 -23.25 -7.28
N ARG A 235 6.64 -22.57 -6.14
CA ARG A 235 5.48 -21.70 -5.96
C ARG A 235 5.43 -20.55 -6.95
N PHE A 236 6.55 -19.90 -7.22
CA PHE A 236 6.64 -18.79 -8.19
C PHE A 236 6.63 -19.30 -9.64
N GLY A 237 7.13 -20.52 -9.89
CA GLY A 237 7.02 -21.16 -11.20
C GLY A 237 5.58 -21.49 -11.61
N GLU A 238 4.73 -21.83 -10.65
CA GLU A 238 3.29 -22.08 -10.85
C GLU A 238 2.52 -20.79 -11.19
N ASP A 239 2.67 -19.73 -10.39
CA ASP A 239 2.08 -18.41 -10.65
C ASP A 239 3.05 -17.31 -10.24
N ALA A 240 3.68 -16.70 -11.24
CA ALA A 240 4.63 -15.62 -11.00
C ALA A 240 4.01 -14.39 -10.32
N LEU A 241 2.67 -14.22 -10.33
CA LEU A 241 2.02 -13.15 -9.56
C LEU A 241 2.31 -13.25 -8.06
N ARG A 242 2.57 -14.45 -7.55
CA ARG A 242 2.94 -14.66 -6.14
C ARG A 242 4.19 -13.85 -5.74
N ILE A 243 5.07 -13.52 -6.70
CA ILE A 243 6.21 -12.61 -6.51
C ILE A 243 5.73 -11.22 -6.07
N LEU A 244 4.78 -10.63 -6.81
CA LEU A 244 4.20 -9.33 -6.44
C LEU A 244 3.41 -9.41 -5.15
N ARG A 245 2.69 -10.50 -4.93
CA ARG A 245 1.94 -10.74 -3.70
C ARG A 245 2.85 -10.80 -2.47
N ALA A 246 4.06 -11.38 -2.56
CA ALA A 246 5.03 -11.40 -1.46
C ALA A 246 5.37 -10.00 -1.00
N VAL A 247 5.76 -9.12 -1.93
CA VAL A 247 6.12 -7.74 -1.61
C VAL A 247 4.91 -6.94 -1.11
N ARG A 248 3.75 -7.14 -1.75
CA ARG A 248 2.51 -6.49 -1.29
C ARG A 248 2.12 -6.90 0.13
N PHE A 249 2.18 -8.19 0.48
CA PHE A 249 1.91 -8.63 1.86
C PHE A 249 2.94 -8.08 2.83
N GLY A 250 4.23 -8.03 2.45
CA GLY A 250 5.25 -7.33 3.22
C GLY A 250 4.87 -5.87 3.50
N ALA A 251 4.37 -5.16 2.47
CA ALA A 251 3.92 -3.78 2.59
C ALA A 251 2.66 -3.60 3.47
N GLN A 252 1.65 -4.46 3.29
CA GLN A 252 0.38 -4.36 4.00
C GLN A 252 0.44 -4.83 5.45
N LEU A 253 1.28 -5.82 5.75
CA LEU A 253 1.39 -6.40 7.08
C LEU A 253 2.55 -5.82 7.88
N GLY A 254 3.50 -5.14 7.24
CA GLY A 254 4.73 -4.69 7.87
C GLY A 254 5.74 -5.82 8.11
N PHE A 255 5.65 -6.91 7.33
CA PHE A 255 6.44 -8.12 7.51
C PHE A 255 7.67 -8.12 6.58
N ALA A 256 8.76 -8.73 7.04
CA ALA A 256 9.93 -9.02 6.21
C ALA A 256 9.67 -10.24 5.30
N ILE A 257 10.32 -10.30 4.15
CA ILE A 257 10.27 -11.49 3.30
C ILE A 257 11.38 -12.45 3.77
N ALA A 258 11.10 -13.74 3.81
CA ALA A 258 12.08 -14.76 4.18
C ALA A 258 13.23 -14.78 3.15
N PRO A 259 14.51 -14.96 3.59
CA PRO A 259 15.67 -14.89 2.68
C PRO A 259 15.58 -15.83 1.49
N GLU A 260 15.14 -17.08 1.69
CA GLU A 260 14.95 -18.07 0.63
C GLU A 260 13.82 -17.67 -0.34
N THR A 261 12.81 -16.95 0.15
CA THR A 261 11.73 -16.39 -0.68
C THR A 261 12.24 -15.20 -1.50
N GLU A 262 13.06 -14.32 -0.91
CA GLU A 262 13.70 -13.21 -1.65
C GLU A 262 14.65 -13.69 -2.74
N GLU A 263 15.45 -14.73 -2.48
CA GLU A 263 16.36 -15.31 -3.46
C GLU A 263 15.58 -15.85 -4.67
N ALA A 264 14.50 -16.59 -4.43
CA ALA A 264 13.63 -17.08 -5.49
C ALA A 264 12.94 -15.94 -6.26
N ILE A 265 12.57 -14.84 -5.60
CA ILE A 265 12.05 -13.64 -6.27
C ILE A 265 13.08 -13.08 -7.24
N ARG A 266 14.33 -12.87 -6.82
CA ARG A 266 15.40 -12.33 -7.69
C ARG A 266 15.60 -13.21 -8.92
N GLU A 267 15.61 -14.52 -8.74
CA GLU A 267 15.78 -15.49 -9.81
C GLU A 267 14.61 -15.48 -10.80
N LEU A 268 13.38 -15.46 -10.28
CA LEU A 268 12.16 -15.65 -11.08
C LEU A 268 11.41 -14.36 -11.43
N ALA A 269 11.87 -13.18 -11.01
CA ALA A 269 11.28 -11.89 -11.39
C ALA A 269 11.07 -11.75 -12.92
N PRO A 270 11.98 -12.22 -13.81
CA PRO A 270 11.77 -12.14 -15.26
C PRO A 270 10.49 -12.87 -15.75
N THR A 271 9.97 -13.84 -15.01
CA THR A 271 8.75 -14.58 -15.38
C THR A 271 7.48 -13.74 -15.25
N LEU A 272 7.53 -12.60 -14.55
CA LEU A 272 6.43 -11.62 -14.46
C LEU A 272 5.98 -11.10 -15.84
N LYS A 273 6.80 -11.21 -16.88
CA LYS A 273 6.42 -10.92 -18.28
C LYS A 273 5.20 -11.72 -18.76
N LYS A 274 4.94 -12.88 -18.15
CA LYS A 274 3.80 -13.75 -18.48
C LYS A 274 2.50 -13.31 -17.80
N ILE A 275 2.57 -12.42 -16.82
CA ILE A 275 1.40 -11.98 -16.04
C ILE A 275 0.68 -10.85 -16.75
N SER A 276 -0.66 -10.92 -16.77
CA SER A 276 -1.48 -9.88 -17.38
C SER A 276 -1.34 -8.52 -16.67
N ALA A 277 -1.45 -7.45 -17.45
CA ALA A 277 -1.28 -6.08 -16.94
C ALA A 277 -2.28 -5.74 -15.83
N GLU A 278 -3.51 -6.25 -15.91
CA GLU A 278 -4.58 -6.03 -14.93
C GLU A 278 -4.24 -6.66 -13.57
N ARG A 279 -3.63 -7.85 -13.59
CA ARG A 279 -3.19 -8.51 -12.35
C ARG A 279 -2.01 -7.76 -11.72
N ILE A 280 -1.04 -7.31 -12.52
CA ILE A 280 0.08 -6.48 -12.07
C ILE A 280 -0.43 -5.18 -11.48
N GLN A 281 -1.34 -4.48 -12.19
CA GLN A 281 -1.98 -3.26 -11.73
C GLN A 281 -2.60 -3.42 -10.33
N THR A 282 -3.37 -4.49 -10.14
CA THR A 282 -4.09 -4.76 -8.89
C THR A 282 -3.11 -4.91 -7.71
N GLU A 283 -2.02 -5.68 -7.88
CA GLU A 283 -1.04 -5.87 -6.82
C GLU A 283 -0.22 -4.59 -6.56
N LEU A 284 0.15 -3.86 -7.62
CA LEU A 284 0.87 -2.59 -7.52
C LEU A 284 0.04 -1.54 -6.77
N VAL A 285 -1.24 -1.37 -7.11
CA VAL A 285 -2.12 -0.43 -6.41
C VAL A 285 -2.27 -0.80 -4.94
N LYS A 286 -2.51 -2.08 -4.62
CA LYS A 286 -2.61 -2.57 -3.24
C LYS A 286 -1.33 -2.35 -2.43
N LEU A 287 -0.16 -2.42 -3.07
CA LEU A 287 1.12 -2.07 -2.44
C LEU A 287 1.21 -0.56 -2.20
N LEU A 288 0.94 0.25 -3.21
CA LEU A 288 1.06 1.71 -3.11
C LEU A 288 0.14 2.31 -2.04
N VAL A 289 -1.10 1.82 -1.90
CA VAL A 289 -2.05 2.32 -0.89
C VAL A 289 -1.87 1.67 0.49
N SER A 290 -0.84 0.84 0.66
CA SER A 290 -0.51 0.24 1.96
C SER A 290 0.14 1.23 2.92
N ASP A 291 0.42 0.77 4.14
CA ASP A 291 1.16 1.51 5.16
C ASP A 291 2.62 1.73 4.81
N ARG A 292 3.18 0.87 3.92
CA ARG A 292 4.60 0.83 3.58
C ARG A 292 4.86 0.90 2.07
N PRO A 293 4.49 2.02 1.40
CA PRO A 293 4.71 2.21 -0.03
C PRO A 293 6.20 2.26 -0.40
N GLU A 294 7.09 2.50 0.56
CA GLU A 294 8.55 2.46 0.41
C GLU A 294 9.07 1.08 0.01
N MET A 295 8.24 0.03 0.12
CA MET A 295 8.53 -1.30 -0.43
C MET A 295 8.71 -1.31 -1.96
N MET A 296 8.41 -0.21 -2.65
CA MET A 296 8.84 0.03 -4.03
C MET A 296 10.36 -0.03 -4.19
N ALA A 297 11.13 0.43 -3.20
CA ALA A 297 12.58 0.27 -3.20
C ALA A 297 13.01 -1.21 -3.16
N LEU A 298 12.33 -2.04 -2.37
CA LEU A 298 12.57 -3.48 -2.35
C LEU A 298 12.23 -4.13 -3.69
N MET A 299 11.13 -3.72 -4.36
CA MET A 299 10.81 -4.21 -5.70
C MET A 299 11.94 -3.94 -6.70
N TRP A 300 12.58 -2.77 -6.61
CA TRP A 300 13.75 -2.44 -7.42
C TRP A 300 14.95 -3.32 -7.06
N GLN A 301 15.28 -3.48 -5.78
CA GLN A 301 16.39 -4.32 -5.31
C GLN A 301 16.24 -5.79 -5.71
N LEU A 302 15.00 -6.27 -5.80
CA LEU A 302 14.67 -7.64 -6.22
C LEU A 302 14.53 -7.80 -7.76
N GLY A 303 14.73 -6.73 -8.53
CA GLY A 303 14.66 -6.74 -9.99
C GLY A 303 13.24 -6.85 -10.57
N ILE A 304 12.21 -6.68 -9.74
CA ILE A 304 10.81 -6.72 -10.15
C ILE A 304 10.48 -5.53 -11.05
N THR A 305 10.93 -4.33 -10.69
CA THR A 305 10.66 -3.09 -11.44
C THR A 305 11.21 -3.14 -12.86
N LYS A 306 12.36 -3.79 -13.07
CA LYS A 306 12.93 -4.02 -14.41
C LYS A 306 11.93 -4.62 -15.39
N VAL A 307 10.97 -5.40 -14.89
CA VAL A 307 9.99 -6.12 -15.72
C VAL A 307 8.70 -5.32 -15.85
N ILE A 308 8.16 -4.83 -14.73
CA ILE A 308 6.83 -4.22 -14.73
C ILE A 308 6.84 -2.70 -14.90
N LEU A 309 7.93 -2.03 -14.48
CA LEU A 309 8.07 -0.58 -14.47
C LEU A 309 9.53 -0.15 -14.70
N PRO A 310 10.16 -0.48 -15.85
CA PRO A 310 11.58 -0.20 -16.11
C PRO A 310 11.92 1.29 -16.10
N GLU A 311 10.93 2.15 -16.22
CA GLU A 311 11.08 3.60 -16.07
C GLU A 311 11.52 3.98 -14.66
N PHE A 312 11.10 3.22 -13.63
CA PHE A 312 11.50 3.44 -12.24
C PHE A 312 12.98 3.11 -12.00
N ASP A 313 13.50 2.07 -12.65
CA ASP A 313 14.94 1.75 -12.58
C ASP A 313 15.79 2.92 -13.06
N ARG A 314 15.40 3.57 -14.17
CA ARG A 314 16.09 4.77 -14.67
C ARG A 314 16.06 5.93 -13.68
N MET A 315 14.97 6.08 -12.90
CA MET A 315 14.91 7.08 -11.84
C MET A 315 15.86 6.75 -10.69
N MET A 316 15.96 5.48 -10.29
CA MET A 316 16.89 5.03 -9.25
C MET A 316 18.36 5.31 -9.64
N ASP A 317 18.70 5.19 -10.92
CA ASP A 317 20.03 5.41 -11.47
C ASP A 317 20.32 6.91 -11.77
N THR A 318 19.33 7.81 -11.63
CA THR A 318 19.51 9.24 -11.99
C THR A 318 19.82 10.08 -10.75
N PRO A 319 21.05 10.61 -10.61
CA PRO A 319 21.40 11.51 -9.53
C PRO A 319 20.73 12.87 -9.66
N GLN A 320 20.66 13.63 -8.57
CA GLN A 320 20.13 14.99 -8.51
C GLN A 320 21.11 15.90 -7.77
N ASN A 321 22.15 16.42 -8.46
CA ASN A 321 23.14 17.31 -7.89
C ASN A 321 22.58 18.73 -7.74
N THR A 322 21.63 18.90 -6.81
CA THR A 322 21.02 20.20 -6.49
C THR A 322 20.88 20.33 -4.97
N PRO A 323 20.87 21.56 -4.42
CA PRO A 323 20.67 21.75 -2.98
C PRO A 323 19.26 21.32 -2.50
N HIS A 324 18.32 21.12 -3.41
CA HIS A 324 16.94 20.75 -3.12
C HIS A 324 16.75 19.25 -2.86
N HIS A 325 17.65 18.40 -3.33
CA HIS A 325 17.51 16.93 -3.24
C HIS A 325 18.72 16.31 -2.51
N ARG A 326 18.49 15.17 -1.85
CA ARG A 326 19.49 14.44 -1.04
C ARG A 326 19.81 13.04 -1.56
N GLY A 327 19.18 12.64 -2.66
CA GLY A 327 19.35 11.31 -3.25
C GLY A 327 19.02 11.31 -4.74
N SER A 328 18.96 10.14 -5.34
CA SER A 328 18.52 9.95 -6.73
C SER A 328 17.06 10.36 -6.94
N VAL A 329 16.62 10.45 -8.19
CA VAL A 329 15.21 10.71 -8.53
C VAL A 329 14.31 9.61 -7.97
N GLY A 330 14.74 8.35 -8.04
CA GLY A 330 13.97 7.22 -7.52
C GLY A 330 13.89 7.21 -5.99
N GLU A 331 14.98 7.46 -5.28
CA GLU A 331 14.98 7.56 -3.81
C GLU A 331 14.06 8.69 -3.34
N HIS A 332 14.14 9.87 -3.98
CA HIS A 332 13.22 10.97 -3.71
C HIS A 332 11.76 10.54 -3.90
N THR A 333 11.46 9.82 -4.98
CA THR A 333 10.11 9.32 -5.26
C THR A 333 9.62 8.36 -4.17
N VAL A 334 10.49 7.47 -3.67
CA VAL A 334 10.14 6.58 -2.54
C VAL A 334 9.80 7.39 -1.29
N TRP A 335 10.61 8.39 -0.92
CA TRP A 335 10.33 9.26 0.22
C TRP A 335 9.03 10.07 0.04
N ALA A 336 8.74 10.52 -1.17
CA ALA A 336 7.51 11.26 -1.48
C ALA A 336 6.25 10.39 -1.38
N LEU A 337 6.36 9.10 -1.71
CA LEU A 337 5.27 8.13 -1.50
C LEU A 337 4.86 8.01 -0.02
N GLU A 338 5.80 8.09 0.92
CA GLU A 338 5.51 8.03 2.35
C GLU A 338 4.76 9.27 2.85
N GLN A 339 4.96 10.43 2.20
CA GLN A 339 4.42 11.73 2.63
C GLN A 339 3.00 12.01 2.13
N VAL A 340 2.42 11.18 1.25
CA VAL A 340 1.09 11.39 0.69
C VAL A 340 0.08 10.39 1.25
N GLU A 341 -1.19 10.80 1.32
CA GLU A 341 -2.29 9.97 1.80
C GLU A 341 -2.43 8.65 1.01
N ARG A 342 -3.08 7.65 1.61
CA ARG A 342 -3.34 6.33 1.01
C ARG A 342 -4.48 6.36 0.00
N ASP A 343 -4.40 7.29 -0.93
CA ASP A 343 -5.33 7.42 -2.05
C ASP A 343 -4.68 6.90 -3.34
N LYS A 344 -5.43 6.16 -4.14
CA LYS A 344 -4.94 5.56 -5.40
C LYS A 344 -4.35 6.60 -6.35
N VAL A 345 -5.05 7.72 -6.54
CA VAL A 345 -4.63 8.76 -7.50
C VAL A 345 -3.41 9.50 -6.99
N LEU A 346 -3.39 9.86 -5.71
CA LEU A 346 -2.26 10.55 -5.09
C LEU A 346 -0.99 9.69 -5.09
N ARG A 347 -1.09 8.40 -4.70
CA ARG A 347 0.05 7.47 -4.67
C ARG A 347 0.59 7.18 -6.08
N LEU A 348 -0.28 7.00 -7.06
CA LEU A 348 0.13 6.87 -8.46
C LEU A 348 0.77 8.16 -8.98
N THR A 349 0.24 9.32 -8.62
CA THR A 349 0.84 10.61 -8.99
C THR A 349 2.25 10.72 -8.42
N MET A 350 2.44 10.42 -7.13
CA MET A 350 3.78 10.47 -6.52
C MET A 350 4.75 9.45 -7.13
N LEU A 351 4.30 8.25 -7.48
CA LEU A 351 5.15 7.27 -8.18
C LEU A 351 5.63 7.79 -9.54
N LEU A 352 4.79 8.56 -10.24
CA LEU A 352 4.99 8.92 -11.65
C LEU A 352 5.43 10.37 -11.88
N HIS A 353 5.44 11.25 -10.84
CA HIS A 353 5.62 12.69 -11.01
C HIS A 353 6.96 13.06 -11.67
N ASP A 354 8.00 12.35 -11.36
CA ASP A 354 9.38 12.62 -11.78
C ASP A 354 9.92 11.64 -12.83
N MET A 355 9.08 10.83 -13.45
CA MET A 355 9.47 9.85 -14.50
C MET A 355 10.14 10.48 -15.72
N GLY A 356 9.94 11.78 -15.93
CA GLY A 356 10.57 12.54 -17.03
C GLY A 356 11.95 13.11 -16.69
N LYS A 357 12.35 13.16 -15.43
CA LYS A 357 13.65 13.74 -15.01
C LYS A 357 14.86 13.06 -15.65
N PRO A 358 14.94 11.71 -15.75
CA PRO A 358 16.07 11.06 -16.41
C PRO A 358 16.29 11.53 -17.85
N GLN A 359 15.22 11.80 -18.59
CA GLN A 359 15.28 12.29 -19.98
C GLN A 359 15.55 13.80 -20.06
N ALA A 360 15.07 14.58 -19.09
CA ALA A 360 15.19 16.04 -19.06
C ALA A 360 16.50 16.55 -18.45
N ARG A 361 17.32 15.64 -17.87
CA ARG A 361 18.52 16.00 -17.14
C ARG A 361 19.55 16.67 -18.04
N THR A 362 20.01 17.85 -17.61
CA THR A 362 21.19 18.54 -18.12
C THR A 362 22.05 18.97 -16.93
N THR A 363 23.38 18.96 -17.09
CA THR A 363 24.31 19.39 -16.04
C THR A 363 25.05 20.62 -16.54
N ASP A 364 25.08 21.68 -15.73
CA ASP A 364 25.81 22.91 -16.06
C ASP A 364 27.31 22.82 -15.74
N GLU A 365 28.07 23.86 -16.08
CA GLU A 365 29.53 23.93 -15.88
C GLU A 365 29.95 23.80 -14.40
N THR A 366 29.04 24.10 -13.46
CA THR A 366 29.29 23.94 -12.01
C THR A 366 29.00 22.54 -11.50
N GLY A 367 28.58 21.62 -12.37
CA GLY A 367 28.17 20.25 -12.00
C GLY A 367 26.77 20.16 -11.42
N ARG A 368 25.96 21.24 -11.51
CA ARG A 368 24.59 21.27 -11.01
C ARG A 368 23.62 20.70 -12.06
N ASP A 369 22.71 19.86 -11.62
CA ASP A 369 21.68 19.27 -12.47
C ASP A 369 20.43 20.15 -12.61
N HIS A 370 19.90 20.17 -13.83
CA HIS A 370 18.67 20.87 -14.22
C HIS A 370 17.73 19.89 -14.93
N PHE A 371 16.42 20.05 -14.70
CA PHE A 371 15.38 19.15 -15.23
C PHE A 371 14.26 19.95 -15.91
N LYS A 372 14.63 20.90 -16.78
CA LYS A 372 13.67 21.81 -17.42
C LYS A 372 12.66 21.04 -18.27
N GLY A 373 11.36 21.29 -18.06
CA GLY A 373 10.29 20.66 -18.83
C GLY A 373 9.98 19.21 -18.45
N HIS A 374 10.57 18.68 -17.37
CA HIS A 374 10.33 17.30 -16.94
C HIS A 374 8.84 16.99 -16.66
N GLY A 375 8.04 17.97 -16.22
CA GLY A 375 6.62 17.75 -15.92
C GLY A 375 5.82 17.27 -17.13
N GLU A 376 6.05 17.83 -18.32
CA GLU A 376 5.38 17.38 -19.55
C GLU A 376 5.90 16.00 -20.01
N ILE A 377 7.21 15.77 -19.91
CA ILE A 377 7.80 14.46 -20.22
C ILE A 377 7.27 13.39 -19.25
N SER A 378 7.17 13.72 -17.95
CA SER A 378 6.57 12.86 -16.93
C SER A 378 5.10 12.56 -17.25
N ARG A 379 4.32 13.56 -17.66
CA ARG A 379 2.92 13.37 -18.07
C ARG A 379 2.80 12.35 -19.19
N MET A 380 3.57 12.52 -20.27
CA MET A 380 3.55 11.61 -21.41
C MET A 380 4.00 10.19 -21.02
N THR A 381 5.00 10.08 -20.18
CA THR A 381 5.52 8.79 -19.69
C THR A 381 4.49 8.12 -18.78
N ALA A 382 3.88 8.88 -17.87
CA ALA A 382 2.82 8.40 -16.98
C ALA A 382 1.61 7.88 -17.77
N GLU A 383 1.18 8.59 -18.81
CA GLU A 383 0.08 8.15 -19.68
C GLU A 383 0.39 6.80 -20.34
N LYS A 384 1.60 6.64 -20.89
CA LYS A 384 2.03 5.37 -21.52
C LYS A 384 2.05 4.22 -20.50
N ILE A 385 2.58 4.47 -19.29
CA ILE A 385 2.63 3.47 -18.22
C ILE A 385 1.22 3.06 -17.78
N LEU A 386 0.34 4.02 -17.51
CA LEU A 386 -1.01 3.76 -17.03
C LEU A 386 -1.85 3.01 -18.08
N ARG A 387 -1.71 3.36 -19.36
CA ARG A 387 -2.36 2.62 -20.45
C ARG A 387 -1.79 1.19 -20.59
N ARG A 388 -0.46 1.03 -20.50
CA ARG A 388 0.21 -0.28 -20.51
C ARG A 388 -0.29 -1.16 -19.38
N LEU A 389 -0.49 -0.60 -18.20
CA LEU A 389 -1.00 -1.29 -17.02
C LEU A 389 -2.54 -1.34 -16.97
N LYS A 390 -3.25 -0.92 -18.04
CA LYS A 390 -4.71 -1.04 -18.17
C LYS A 390 -5.52 -0.29 -17.11
N PHE A 391 -5.05 0.89 -16.65
CA PHE A 391 -5.85 1.75 -15.79
C PHE A 391 -7.06 2.34 -16.53
N ASP A 392 -8.11 2.66 -15.78
CA ASP A 392 -9.30 3.33 -16.28
C ASP A 392 -9.02 4.78 -16.71
N ASN A 393 -9.82 5.30 -17.64
CA ASN A 393 -9.62 6.63 -18.22
C ASN A 393 -9.71 7.78 -17.20
N ASP A 394 -10.54 7.66 -16.16
CA ASP A 394 -10.64 8.69 -15.12
C ASP A 394 -9.37 8.74 -14.27
N THR A 395 -8.85 7.57 -13.88
CA THR A 395 -7.54 7.47 -13.20
C THR A 395 -6.43 8.05 -14.07
N ILE A 396 -6.37 7.70 -15.37
CA ILE A 396 -5.36 8.24 -16.30
C ILE A 396 -5.46 9.76 -16.36
N ARG A 397 -6.68 10.32 -16.59
CA ARG A 397 -6.91 11.76 -16.66
C ARG A 397 -6.43 12.48 -15.40
N LYS A 398 -6.82 12.00 -14.22
CA LYS A 398 -6.47 12.62 -12.94
C LYS A 398 -4.97 12.59 -12.69
N VAL A 399 -4.36 11.41 -12.79
CA VAL A 399 -2.93 11.23 -12.52
C VAL A 399 -2.08 12.03 -13.49
N THR A 400 -2.34 11.96 -14.81
CA THR A 400 -1.54 12.68 -15.79
C THR A 400 -1.65 14.19 -15.63
N ARG A 401 -2.83 14.71 -15.25
CA ARG A 401 -3.01 16.13 -14.97
C ARG A 401 -2.23 16.57 -13.75
N LEU A 402 -2.27 15.80 -12.66
CA LEU A 402 -1.51 16.10 -11.44
C LEU A 402 0.01 16.01 -11.69
N VAL A 403 0.46 14.99 -12.43
CA VAL A 403 1.87 14.84 -12.83
C VAL A 403 2.34 16.02 -13.68
N GLN A 404 1.54 16.49 -14.62
CA GLN A 404 1.89 17.64 -15.47
C GLN A 404 2.16 18.91 -14.65
N TRP A 405 1.34 19.13 -13.59
CA TRP A 405 1.33 20.36 -12.83
C TRP A 405 2.00 20.27 -11.45
N HIS A 406 2.63 19.14 -11.09
CA HIS A 406 3.20 18.94 -9.77
C HIS A 406 4.23 19.99 -9.37
N ASP A 407 5.07 20.48 -10.29
CA ASP A 407 6.09 21.52 -10.04
C ASP A 407 5.59 22.96 -10.38
N TYR A 408 4.28 23.14 -10.59
CA TYR A 408 3.70 24.46 -10.87
C TYR A 408 3.66 25.33 -9.62
N ARG A 409 4.58 26.29 -9.53
CA ARG A 409 4.79 27.15 -8.34
C ARG A 409 3.84 28.34 -8.34
N VAL A 410 2.59 28.12 -7.95
CA VAL A 410 1.58 29.16 -7.81
C VAL A 410 1.99 30.16 -6.73
N GLN A 411 1.88 31.47 -7.02
CA GLN A 411 2.04 32.50 -6.00
C GLN A 411 0.77 32.62 -5.15
N PRO A 412 0.90 32.92 -3.84
CA PRO A 412 -0.26 33.06 -2.94
C PRO A 412 -0.98 34.40 -3.14
N GLU A 413 -1.49 34.61 -4.34
CA GLU A 413 -2.25 35.80 -4.76
C GLU A 413 -3.58 35.34 -5.39
N PRO A 414 -4.73 35.99 -5.07
CA PRO A 414 -6.04 35.56 -5.54
C PRO A 414 -6.13 35.34 -7.06
N ARG A 415 -5.55 36.26 -7.85
CA ARG A 415 -5.52 36.13 -9.31
C ARG A 415 -4.73 34.91 -9.78
N ALA A 416 -3.54 34.70 -9.23
CA ALA A 416 -2.69 33.55 -9.59
C ALA A 416 -3.37 32.22 -9.22
N VAL A 417 -4.02 32.17 -8.05
CA VAL A 417 -4.73 30.97 -7.60
C VAL A 417 -5.94 30.68 -8.49
N ARG A 418 -6.79 31.67 -8.84
CA ARG A 418 -7.92 31.46 -9.76
C ARG A 418 -7.46 30.91 -11.11
N ARG A 419 -6.39 31.47 -11.69
CA ARG A 419 -5.80 31.00 -12.95
C ARG A 419 -5.28 29.57 -12.82
N ALA A 420 -4.61 29.24 -11.73
CA ALA A 420 -4.11 27.90 -11.46
C ALA A 420 -5.25 26.88 -11.30
N VAL A 421 -6.32 27.24 -10.57
CA VAL A 421 -7.52 26.40 -10.44
C VAL A 421 -8.18 26.16 -11.80
N CYS A 422 -8.33 27.20 -12.61
CA CYS A 422 -8.86 27.09 -13.98
C CYS A 422 -8.02 26.12 -14.84
N GLN A 423 -6.70 26.19 -14.72
CA GLN A 423 -5.77 25.42 -15.53
C GLN A 423 -5.68 23.96 -15.10
N VAL A 424 -5.66 23.69 -13.80
CA VAL A 424 -5.53 22.34 -13.23
C VAL A 424 -6.88 21.61 -13.21
N GLY A 425 -7.95 22.34 -12.91
CA GLY A 425 -9.29 21.85 -12.63
C GLY A 425 -9.62 21.97 -11.15
N GLU A 426 -10.81 22.48 -10.86
CA GLU A 426 -11.28 22.73 -9.50
C GLU A 426 -11.30 21.46 -8.65
N ASP A 427 -11.69 20.33 -9.26
CA ASP A 427 -11.74 19.01 -8.65
C ASP A 427 -10.36 18.45 -8.30
N LEU A 428 -9.32 18.81 -9.05
CA LEU A 428 -7.96 18.31 -8.87
C LEU A 428 -7.04 19.24 -8.08
N PHE A 429 -7.39 20.53 -7.98
CA PHE A 429 -6.51 21.51 -7.35
C PHE A 429 -6.17 21.19 -5.89
N PRO A 430 -7.11 20.74 -5.03
CA PRO A 430 -6.78 20.29 -3.67
C PRO A 430 -5.81 19.10 -3.66
N MET A 431 -5.95 18.18 -4.61
CA MET A 431 -5.03 17.04 -4.74
C MET A 431 -3.65 17.49 -5.18
N LEU A 432 -3.55 18.49 -6.07
CA LEU A 432 -2.28 19.07 -6.47
C LEU A 432 -1.52 19.67 -5.29
N LEU A 433 -2.20 20.38 -4.40
CA LEU A 433 -1.57 20.95 -3.20
C LEU A 433 -1.03 19.85 -2.27
N LYS A 434 -1.73 18.72 -2.12
CA LYS A 434 -1.26 17.54 -1.39
C LYS A 434 -0.01 16.93 -2.04
N VAL A 435 0.00 16.81 -3.36
CA VAL A 435 1.16 16.33 -4.14
C VAL A 435 2.36 17.25 -3.93
N GLN A 436 2.21 18.57 -4.07
CA GLN A 436 3.27 19.54 -3.87
C GLN A 436 3.83 19.55 -2.44
N ARG A 437 2.97 19.34 -1.45
CA ARG A 437 3.36 19.23 -0.05
C ARG A 437 4.19 17.96 0.18
N ALA A 438 3.75 16.82 -0.32
CA ALA A 438 4.46 15.54 -0.21
C ALA A 438 5.83 15.60 -0.91
N ASP A 439 5.89 16.12 -2.12
CA ASP A 439 7.14 16.36 -2.85
C ASP A 439 8.09 17.26 -2.05
N THR A 440 7.59 18.37 -1.50
CA THR A 440 8.39 19.30 -0.68
C THR A 440 8.92 18.63 0.59
N LEU A 441 8.13 17.81 1.26
CA LEU A 441 8.53 17.07 2.48
C LEU A 441 9.60 16.02 2.19
N ALA A 442 9.58 15.41 1.02
CA ALA A 442 10.59 14.44 0.57
C ALA A 442 11.93 15.09 0.13
N GLN A 443 11.92 16.39 -0.17
CA GLN A 443 13.13 17.15 -0.54
C GLN A 443 14.07 17.39 0.66
N SER A 444 15.25 17.97 0.40
CA SER A 444 16.15 18.45 1.44
C SER A 444 15.49 19.56 2.28
N GLU A 445 16.12 19.94 3.39
CA GLU A 445 15.62 21.04 4.23
C GLU A 445 15.81 22.44 3.59
N TYR A 446 16.57 22.52 2.51
CA TYR A 446 16.85 23.77 1.82
C TYR A 446 15.56 24.45 1.36
N ARG A 447 15.28 25.61 1.94
CA ARG A 447 14.08 26.43 1.71
C ARG A 447 12.74 25.68 1.89
N ARG A 448 12.72 24.56 2.66
CA ARG A 448 11.50 23.77 2.86
C ARG A 448 10.39 24.57 3.52
N ALA A 449 10.72 25.33 4.60
CA ALA A 449 9.74 26.15 5.31
C ALA A 449 9.08 27.20 4.40
N GLU A 450 9.87 27.88 3.56
CA GLU A 450 9.35 28.84 2.57
C GLU A 450 8.41 28.21 1.55
N LYS A 451 8.78 27.02 1.03
CA LYS A 451 7.94 26.28 0.08
C LYS A 451 6.62 25.85 0.70
N LEU A 452 6.63 25.35 1.94
CA LEU A 452 5.43 24.95 2.67
C LEU A 452 4.54 26.16 2.98
N ALA A 453 5.11 27.27 3.45
CA ALA A 453 4.36 28.51 3.69
C ALA A 453 3.66 29.05 2.43
N ARG A 454 4.31 28.94 1.27
CA ARG A 454 3.69 29.27 -0.03
C ARG A 454 2.49 28.36 -0.32
N ILE A 455 2.61 27.04 -0.13
CA ILE A 455 1.52 26.08 -0.33
C ILE A 455 0.36 26.39 0.60
N ASP A 456 0.63 26.67 1.91
CA ASP A 456 -0.38 27.04 2.90
C ASP A 456 -1.12 28.34 2.50
N GLY A 457 -0.38 29.32 2.00
CA GLY A 457 -0.95 30.57 1.49
C GLY A 457 -1.88 30.36 0.29
N VAL A 458 -1.47 29.52 -0.67
CA VAL A 458 -2.29 29.14 -1.84
C VAL A 458 -3.55 28.37 -1.39
N GLU A 459 -3.41 27.43 -0.47
CA GLU A 459 -4.54 26.64 0.06
C GLU A 459 -5.58 27.52 0.76
N ARG A 460 -5.14 28.49 1.56
CA ARG A 460 -6.03 29.45 2.22
C ARG A 460 -6.81 30.28 1.19
N ILE A 461 -6.12 30.83 0.20
CA ILE A 461 -6.75 31.65 -0.86
C ILE A 461 -7.71 30.79 -1.69
N PHE A 462 -7.35 29.57 -2.03
CA PHE A 462 -8.25 28.65 -2.74
C PHE A 462 -9.55 28.43 -1.95
N ARG A 463 -9.46 28.23 -0.64
CA ARG A 463 -10.64 28.08 0.24
C ARG A 463 -11.52 29.33 0.19
N GLU A 464 -10.93 30.52 0.29
CA GLU A 464 -11.67 31.79 0.18
C GLU A 464 -12.38 31.95 -1.18
N ILE A 465 -11.72 31.55 -2.29
CA ILE A 465 -12.29 31.56 -3.65
C ILE A 465 -13.49 30.61 -3.73
N SER A 466 -13.37 29.41 -3.18
CA SER A 466 -14.43 28.39 -3.18
C SER A 466 -15.63 28.81 -2.31
N GLU A 467 -15.38 29.34 -1.10
CA GLU A 467 -16.42 29.82 -0.19
C GLU A 467 -17.22 31.01 -0.78
N LYS A 468 -16.55 31.87 -1.54
CA LYS A 468 -17.19 33.00 -2.23
C LYS A 468 -17.85 32.60 -3.55
N GLY A 469 -17.77 31.34 -3.98
CA GLY A 469 -18.30 30.85 -5.24
C GLY A 469 -17.77 31.58 -6.45
N GLN A 470 -16.48 32.03 -6.41
CA GLN A 470 -15.90 32.76 -7.53
C GLN A 470 -15.75 31.86 -8.78
N CYS A 471 -15.96 32.47 -9.95
CA CYS A 471 -15.79 31.74 -11.20
C CYS A 471 -14.31 31.37 -11.45
N VAL A 472 -14.07 30.08 -11.67
CA VAL A 472 -12.75 29.52 -11.98
C VAL A 472 -12.79 28.59 -13.21
N SER A 473 -13.91 28.54 -13.92
CA SER A 473 -14.07 27.67 -15.09
C SER A 473 -15.14 28.18 -16.04
N MET A 474 -15.10 27.71 -17.29
CA MET A 474 -16.17 27.96 -18.27
C MET A 474 -17.57 27.55 -17.78
N LYS A 475 -17.66 26.56 -16.88
CA LYS A 475 -18.94 26.06 -16.35
C LYS A 475 -19.64 27.06 -15.42
N THR A 476 -18.84 27.90 -14.75
CA THR A 476 -19.30 28.89 -13.78
C THR A 476 -19.30 30.32 -14.32
N LEU A 477 -18.98 30.49 -15.62
CA LEU A 477 -19.06 31.78 -16.30
C LEU A 477 -20.53 32.20 -16.47
N ALA A 478 -20.86 33.46 -16.13
CA ALA A 478 -22.24 33.98 -16.17
C ALA A 478 -22.79 34.21 -17.57
N VAL A 479 -21.98 34.08 -18.60
CA VAL A 479 -22.36 34.16 -20.03
C VAL A 479 -22.09 32.83 -20.71
N THR A 480 -23.04 32.37 -21.50
CA THR A 480 -22.98 31.15 -22.30
C THR A 480 -22.96 31.46 -23.81
N GLY A 481 -22.70 30.43 -24.64
CA GLY A 481 -22.81 30.57 -26.08
C GLY A 481 -24.20 31.05 -26.57
N LYS A 482 -25.28 30.70 -25.84
CA LYS A 482 -26.65 31.15 -26.16
C LYS A 482 -26.79 32.66 -25.98
N ASP A 483 -26.17 33.23 -24.96
CA ASP A 483 -26.21 34.69 -24.73
C ASP A 483 -25.47 35.43 -25.83
N LEU A 484 -24.33 34.90 -26.28
CA LEU A 484 -23.58 35.48 -27.40
C LEU A 484 -24.33 35.41 -28.73
N ILE A 485 -25.05 34.32 -29.00
CA ILE A 485 -25.92 34.18 -30.18
C ILE A 485 -27.03 35.25 -30.14
N ALA A 486 -27.65 35.46 -28.98
CA ALA A 486 -28.67 36.49 -28.82
C ALA A 486 -28.11 37.92 -29.08
N CYS A 487 -26.82 38.11 -28.92
CA CYS A 487 -26.10 39.37 -29.26
C CYS A 487 -25.55 39.40 -30.69
N GLY A 488 -25.89 38.40 -31.55
CA GLY A 488 -25.51 38.38 -32.96
C GLY A 488 -24.20 37.67 -33.31
N VAL A 489 -23.58 36.96 -32.34
CA VAL A 489 -22.40 36.13 -32.61
C VAL A 489 -22.82 34.85 -33.33
N GLN A 490 -22.20 34.58 -34.47
CA GLN A 490 -22.45 33.36 -35.23
C GLN A 490 -21.87 32.14 -34.54
N PRO A 491 -22.58 31.00 -34.52
CA PRO A 491 -22.05 29.74 -34.02
C PRO A 491 -20.76 29.34 -34.75
N GLY A 492 -19.70 28.99 -34.01
CA GLY A 492 -18.42 28.59 -34.57
C GLY A 492 -17.24 28.77 -33.62
N PRO A 493 -16.00 28.51 -34.07
CA PRO A 493 -14.79 28.60 -33.25
C PRO A 493 -14.62 29.96 -32.54
N ARG A 494 -14.97 31.08 -33.20
CA ARG A 494 -14.92 32.43 -32.62
C ARG A 494 -15.71 32.57 -31.32
N MET A 495 -16.81 31.83 -31.17
CA MET A 495 -17.60 31.84 -29.93
C MET A 495 -16.80 31.26 -28.74
N GLY A 496 -16.04 30.18 -28.96
CA GLY A 496 -15.14 29.61 -27.97
C GLY A 496 -14.04 30.60 -27.56
N GLU A 497 -13.47 31.32 -28.52
CA GLU A 497 -12.45 32.34 -28.27
C GLU A 497 -13.02 33.50 -27.44
N ILE A 498 -14.22 33.98 -27.74
CA ILE A 498 -14.89 35.03 -26.97
C ILE A 498 -15.11 34.56 -25.51
N LEU A 499 -15.66 33.37 -25.31
CA LEU A 499 -15.89 32.81 -23.96
C LEU A 499 -14.56 32.68 -23.20
N GLN A 500 -13.48 32.30 -23.87
CA GLN A 500 -12.17 32.21 -23.25
C GLN A 500 -11.65 33.59 -22.81
N ILE A 501 -11.81 34.63 -23.65
CA ILE A 501 -11.44 36.02 -23.32
C ILE A 501 -12.25 36.52 -22.11
N LEU A 502 -13.57 36.23 -22.09
CA LEU A 502 -14.43 36.60 -20.96
C LEU A 502 -14.02 35.86 -19.66
N LEU A 503 -13.69 34.59 -19.76
CA LEU A 503 -13.19 33.84 -18.61
C LEU A 503 -11.87 34.43 -18.09
N GLU A 504 -10.91 34.75 -18.98
CA GLU A 504 -9.64 35.37 -18.58
C GLU A 504 -9.87 36.70 -17.84
N ALA A 505 -10.82 37.55 -18.32
CA ALA A 505 -11.19 38.77 -17.64
C ALA A 505 -11.76 38.53 -16.24
N VAL A 506 -12.61 37.52 -16.08
CA VAL A 506 -13.20 37.15 -14.78
C VAL A 506 -12.14 36.55 -13.84
N LEU A 507 -11.20 35.78 -14.35
CA LEU A 507 -10.10 35.25 -13.51
C LEU A 507 -9.23 36.39 -12.94
N ASP A 508 -9.14 37.52 -13.67
CA ASP A 508 -8.45 38.72 -13.20
C ASP A 508 -9.33 39.53 -12.24
N ASP A 509 -10.57 39.80 -12.60
CA ASP A 509 -11.56 40.54 -11.79
C ASP A 509 -12.87 39.74 -11.66
N PRO A 510 -13.07 38.99 -10.56
CA PRO A 510 -14.30 38.23 -10.35
C PRO A 510 -15.60 39.05 -10.33
N SER A 511 -15.50 40.37 -10.10
CA SER A 511 -16.68 41.24 -10.08
C SER A 511 -17.33 41.36 -11.45
N LEU A 512 -16.59 41.04 -12.53
CA LEU A 512 -17.10 41.02 -13.90
C LEU A 512 -18.05 39.84 -14.17
N ASN A 513 -18.11 38.81 -13.31
CA ASN A 513 -18.89 37.62 -13.59
C ASN A 513 -20.39 37.83 -13.36
N THR A 514 -20.96 38.81 -14.06
CA THR A 514 -22.40 39.00 -14.21
C THR A 514 -22.73 39.06 -15.69
N ARG A 515 -23.90 38.58 -16.09
CA ARG A 515 -24.32 38.55 -17.51
C ARG A 515 -24.19 39.93 -18.16
N GLN A 516 -24.63 40.97 -17.47
CA GLN A 516 -24.62 42.36 -17.99
C GLN A 516 -23.18 42.83 -18.21
N ARG A 517 -22.32 42.79 -17.17
CA ARG A 517 -20.94 43.29 -17.26
C ARG A 517 -20.10 42.55 -18.31
N LEU A 518 -20.31 41.22 -18.43
CA LEU A 518 -19.60 40.43 -19.41
C LEU A 518 -20.00 40.78 -20.86
N LEU A 519 -21.29 41.02 -21.10
CA LEU A 519 -21.74 41.47 -22.44
C LEU A 519 -21.25 42.87 -22.77
N GLU A 520 -21.25 43.80 -21.79
CA GLU A 520 -20.66 45.14 -21.94
C GLU A 520 -19.15 45.02 -22.25
N TYR A 521 -18.39 44.23 -21.47
CA TYR A 521 -16.98 43.98 -21.70
C TYR A 521 -16.68 43.42 -23.10
N TRP A 522 -17.49 42.45 -23.55
CA TRP A 522 -17.38 41.88 -24.88
C TRP A 522 -17.60 42.94 -25.97
N GLN A 523 -18.62 43.78 -25.81
CA GLN A 523 -18.91 44.86 -26.78
C GLN A 523 -17.77 45.88 -26.88
N GLU A 524 -17.11 46.19 -25.78
CA GLU A 524 -16.01 47.16 -25.73
C GLU A 524 -14.68 46.61 -26.25
N LYS A 525 -14.36 45.34 -25.96
CA LYS A 525 -13.01 44.79 -26.15
C LYS A 525 -12.91 43.73 -27.24
N CYS A 526 -13.99 43.09 -27.66
CA CYS A 526 -13.95 41.91 -28.53
C CYS A 526 -14.81 42.03 -29.79
N ARG A 527 -15.53 43.14 -29.99
CA ARG A 527 -16.40 43.41 -31.17
C ARG A 527 -15.67 43.93 -32.41
#